data_e062f9ea152d65df4c3b2ece6d08e773
#
_entry.id   e062f9ea152d65df4c3b2ece6d08e773
#
_cell.length_a   1.000
_cell.length_b   1.000
_cell.length_c   1.000
_cell.angle_alpha   90.00
_cell.angle_beta   90.00
_cell.angle_gamma   90.00
#
_symmetry.space_group_name_H-M   'P 1'
#
loop_
_entity.id
_entity.type
_entity.pdbx_description
1 polymer ?
#
loop_
_entity_poly.entity_id
_entity_poly.type
_entity_poly.pdbx_seq_one_letter_code
_entity_poly.pdbx_strand_id
1 'polypeptide(L)'
;MRALFSVFGLGLLGVMAGCAVSTAPEGEGTEGSESELSKTTASFVTLSQPVCKKAPCPAYSVQDVNKTAAALVGNLDFSKTTFTKGDIAGITSAPVAEIVLKGKLGPVQSKTNLPSFIVTEAYRGLPGVTYAAGAQFLQGADYSPARQCFAAPCEEGSTKKLNTTVTLSYDQIDVSAAAKPFVSLDLITAQVASSNAVVAGSVVTGAKVGVRAKQILTAQQVFFKLPSPLGECPVFKLAACPEGQVRTYTRDANLCQLPSECVTPGMCTMMIPACSEGYTMSSWTGGKFACAQHACDPSFVLAN
;
A
#
# COMPACT_ATOMS: atom_id res chain seq x y z
N MET A 1 -3.19 -60.07 -20.68
CA MET A 1 -3.86 -60.99 -19.76
C MET A 1 -4.73 -60.13 -18.87
N ARG A 2 -6.08 -60.09 -19.14
CA ARG A 2 -7.17 -60.79 -18.45
C ARG A 2 -7.11 -60.49 -16.91
N ALA A 3 -8.13 -60.00 -16.19
CA ALA A 3 -9.60 -59.97 -16.37
C ALA A 3 -10.15 -58.87 -15.42
N LEU A 4 -11.12 -58.14 -15.77
CA LEU A 4 -12.55 -58.01 -15.39
C LEU A 4 -12.98 -58.70 -14.09
N PHE A 5 -13.59 -57.93 -13.15
CA PHE A 5 -14.83 -58.35 -12.48
C PHE A 5 -15.63 -57.11 -12.02
N SER A 6 -16.83 -57.02 -12.58
CA SER A 6 -17.98 -56.26 -12.07
C SER A 6 -18.66 -57.00 -10.95
N VAL A 7 -19.19 -56.29 -9.95
CA VAL A 7 -20.40 -56.73 -9.25
C VAL A 7 -21.24 -55.54 -8.82
N PHE A 8 -22.46 -55.59 -9.22
CA PHE A 8 -23.66 -54.83 -8.88
C PHE A 8 -24.04 -54.95 -7.40
N GLY A 9 -24.61 -53.91 -6.83
CA GLY A 9 -25.31 -53.94 -5.55
C GLY A 9 -26.35 -52.81 -5.47
N LEU A 10 -27.58 -53.15 -5.89
CA LEU A 10 -28.82 -52.39 -5.67
C LEU A 10 -29.30 -52.56 -4.22
N GLY A 11 -29.88 -51.52 -3.61
CA GLY A 11 -30.62 -51.58 -2.35
C GLY A 11 -31.09 -50.22 -1.93
N LEU A 12 -32.14 -49.85 -2.20
CA LEU A 12 -33.55 -49.64 -1.91
C LEU A 12 -33.85 -48.82 -0.63
N LEU A 13 -34.48 -47.67 -0.86
CA LEU A 13 -35.59 -47.00 -0.15
C LEU A 13 -35.58 -46.91 1.40
N GLY A 14 -35.64 -45.69 1.87
CA GLY A 14 -36.11 -45.32 3.21
C GLY A 14 -36.58 -43.86 3.22
N VAL A 15 -37.84 -43.65 2.89
CA VAL A 15 -38.57 -42.38 3.06
C VAL A 15 -38.95 -42.25 4.51
N MET A 16 -38.53 -41.18 5.20
CA MET A 16 -39.23 -40.65 6.37
C MET A 16 -39.28 -39.14 6.31
N ALA A 17 -40.45 -38.63 6.06
CA ALA A 17 -40.83 -37.24 6.23
C ALA A 17 -40.81 -36.87 7.72
N GLY A 18 -40.12 -35.82 8.05
CA GLY A 18 -40.14 -35.15 9.33
C GLY A 18 -40.13 -33.62 9.11
N CYS A 19 -41.33 -33.02 8.93
CA CYS A 19 -41.51 -31.59 9.00
C CYS A 19 -41.25 -31.14 10.44
N ALA A 20 -40.12 -30.48 10.70
CA ALA A 20 -39.98 -29.57 11.80
C ALA A 20 -39.88 -28.16 11.21
N VAL A 21 -41.02 -27.44 11.23
CA VAL A 21 -41.09 -26.01 10.99
C VAL A 21 -40.42 -25.34 12.18
N SER A 22 -39.15 -24.96 12.03
CA SER A 22 -38.48 -24.02 12.93
C SER A 22 -38.70 -22.65 12.31
N THR A 23 -39.67 -21.91 12.83
CA THR A 23 -39.83 -20.48 12.63
C THR A 23 -38.64 -19.80 13.31
N ALA A 24 -37.55 -19.57 12.57
CA ALA A 24 -36.59 -18.57 12.91
C ALA A 24 -37.20 -17.18 12.69
N PRO A 25 -36.99 -16.22 13.59
CA PRO A 25 -37.46 -14.86 13.35
C PRO A 25 -36.76 -14.32 12.09
N GLU A 26 -37.53 -13.90 11.13
CA GLU A 26 -37.08 -13.09 10.01
C GLU A 26 -36.47 -11.81 10.59
N GLY A 27 -35.14 -11.83 10.81
CA GLY A 27 -34.39 -10.61 10.92
C GLY A 27 -34.48 -9.96 9.55
N GLU A 28 -35.26 -8.90 9.45
CA GLU A 28 -35.21 -7.97 8.33
C GLU A 28 -33.76 -7.56 8.14
N GLY A 29 -33.06 -8.26 7.25
CA GLY A 29 -31.81 -7.82 6.66
C GLY A 29 -32.16 -6.53 5.92
N THR A 30 -31.89 -5.41 6.55
CA THR A 30 -31.81 -4.12 5.90
C THR A 30 -30.81 -4.30 4.75
N GLU A 31 -31.32 -4.52 3.54
CA GLU A 31 -30.54 -4.43 2.32
C GLU A 31 -29.92 -3.05 2.36
N GLY A 32 -28.60 -3.04 2.61
CA GLY A 32 -27.84 -1.80 2.71
C GLY A 32 -27.97 -1.06 1.40
N SER A 33 -28.70 0.03 1.43
CA SER A 33 -28.68 1.11 0.47
C SER A 33 -27.29 1.21 -0.12
N GLU A 34 -27.15 1.16 -1.45
CA GLU A 34 -25.93 1.53 -2.16
C GLU A 34 -25.47 2.86 -1.57
N SER A 35 -24.42 2.81 -0.73
CA SER A 35 -24.08 3.97 0.08
C SER A 35 -23.42 4.99 -0.83
N GLU A 36 -24.12 6.08 -1.10
CA GLU A 36 -23.52 7.27 -1.70
C GLU A 36 -22.30 7.69 -0.89
N LEU A 37 -21.28 8.20 -1.58
CA LEU A 37 -20.12 8.80 -0.93
C LEU A 37 -20.56 9.82 0.12
N SER A 38 -20.05 9.68 1.34
CA SER A 38 -20.52 10.46 2.49
C SER A 38 -20.14 11.94 2.36
N LYS A 39 -21.10 12.81 2.70
CA LYS A 39 -20.86 14.25 2.89
C LYS A 39 -20.35 14.58 4.29
N THR A 40 -20.50 13.68 5.24
CA THR A 40 -20.16 13.92 6.65
C THR A 40 -18.90 13.22 7.09
N THR A 41 -18.66 11.99 6.65
CA THR A 41 -17.54 11.15 7.05
C THR A 41 -16.49 11.08 5.95
N ALA A 42 -15.23 11.30 6.30
CA ALA A 42 -14.13 11.14 5.35
C ALA A 42 -13.90 9.66 5.03
N SER A 43 -13.73 9.35 3.75
CA SER A 43 -13.40 8.01 3.24
C SER A 43 -12.15 8.07 2.36
N PHE A 44 -11.53 6.89 2.16
CA PHE A 44 -10.44 6.74 1.20
C PHE A 44 -11.04 6.44 -0.18
N VAL A 45 -10.54 7.13 -1.20
CA VAL A 45 -11.02 7.00 -2.58
C VAL A 45 -9.88 6.86 -3.56
N THR A 46 -10.13 6.14 -4.64
CA THR A 46 -9.33 6.18 -5.87
C THR A 46 -9.93 7.17 -6.85
N LEU A 47 -9.10 7.63 -7.78
CA LEU A 47 -9.49 8.56 -8.84
C LEU A 47 -9.58 7.84 -10.19
N SER A 48 -10.49 8.30 -11.04
CA SER A 48 -10.48 8.01 -12.46
C SER A 48 -10.93 9.23 -13.26
N GLN A 49 -10.51 9.30 -14.52
CA GLN A 49 -10.95 10.35 -15.45
C GLN A 49 -12.19 9.87 -16.19
N PRO A 50 -13.34 10.48 -15.96
CA PRO A 50 -14.57 10.10 -16.66
C PRO A 50 -14.54 10.55 -18.11
N VAL A 51 -15.11 9.73 -19.00
CA VAL A 51 -15.34 10.14 -20.39
C VAL A 51 -16.45 11.18 -20.42
N CYS A 52 -16.13 12.40 -20.85
CA CYS A 52 -17.11 13.46 -20.95
C CYS A 52 -17.70 13.53 -22.37
N LYS A 53 -19.02 13.37 -22.47
CA LYS A 53 -19.75 13.48 -23.74
C LYS A 53 -20.48 14.83 -23.91
N LYS A 54 -20.74 15.54 -22.81
CA LYS A 54 -21.48 16.81 -22.80
C LYS A 54 -21.09 17.67 -21.59
N ALA A 55 -20.80 18.95 -21.82
CA ALA A 55 -20.49 19.90 -20.76
C ALA A 55 -21.69 20.17 -19.83
N PRO A 56 -21.47 20.48 -18.53
CA PRO A 56 -20.16 20.58 -17.87
C PRO A 56 -19.55 19.20 -17.60
N CYS A 57 -18.24 19.06 -17.88
CA CYS A 57 -17.52 17.83 -17.68
C CYS A 57 -17.08 17.68 -16.22
N PRO A 58 -17.26 16.51 -15.60
CA PRO A 58 -16.63 16.21 -14.33
C PRO A 58 -15.10 16.15 -14.50
N ALA A 59 -14.35 16.67 -13.52
CA ALA A 59 -12.91 16.58 -13.54
C ALA A 59 -12.45 15.17 -13.16
N TYR A 60 -13.13 14.54 -12.19
CA TYR A 60 -12.81 13.21 -11.70
C TYR A 60 -14.07 12.41 -11.37
N SER A 61 -13.93 11.09 -11.46
CA SER A 61 -14.79 10.16 -10.74
C SER A 61 -14.01 9.69 -9.51
N VAL A 62 -14.58 9.84 -8.32
CA VAL A 62 -14.02 9.36 -7.05
C VAL A 62 -14.78 8.12 -6.63
N GLN A 63 -14.07 7.05 -6.28
CA GLN A 63 -14.67 5.77 -5.88
C GLN A 63 -14.12 5.35 -4.51
N ASP A 64 -15.01 5.02 -3.58
CA ASP A 64 -14.62 4.46 -2.28
C ASP A 64 -13.81 3.19 -2.46
N VAL A 65 -12.61 3.13 -1.86
CA VAL A 65 -11.82 1.89 -1.85
C VAL A 65 -12.55 0.82 -1.04
N ASN A 66 -12.44 -0.43 -1.49
CA ASN A 66 -13.11 -1.60 -0.89
C ASN A 66 -14.66 -1.55 -0.91
N LYS A 67 -15.26 -0.62 -1.66
CA LYS A 67 -16.71 -0.46 -1.84
C LYS A 67 -17.05 -0.14 -3.29
N THR A 68 -18.33 -0.14 -3.60
CA THR A 68 -18.82 0.21 -4.94
C THR A 68 -19.26 1.67 -5.06
N ALA A 69 -19.38 2.39 -3.93
CA ALA A 69 -19.82 3.78 -3.92
C ALA A 69 -18.87 4.70 -4.73
N ALA A 70 -19.41 5.45 -5.65
CA ALA A 70 -18.68 6.39 -6.49
C ALA A 70 -19.48 7.68 -6.70
N ALA A 71 -18.76 8.78 -6.97
CA ALA A 71 -19.36 10.06 -7.32
C ALA A 71 -18.53 10.82 -8.37
N LEU A 72 -19.21 11.60 -9.20
CA LEU A 72 -18.56 12.55 -10.10
C LEU A 72 -18.34 13.88 -9.37
N VAL A 73 -17.14 14.44 -9.49
CA VAL A 73 -16.76 15.69 -8.83
C VAL A 73 -16.21 16.71 -9.85
N GLY A 74 -16.49 17.98 -9.60
CA GLY A 74 -16.05 19.09 -10.45
C GLY A 74 -14.60 19.50 -10.19
N ASN A 75 -14.09 19.27 -8.99
CA ASN A 75 -12.69 19.57 -8.61
C ASN A 75 -12.29 18.84 -7.32
N LEU A 76 -10.99 18.84 -7.05
CA LEU A 76 -10.40 18.49 -5.76
C LEU A 76 -10.12 19.78 -4.96
N ASP A 77 -10.58 19.82 -3.71
CA ASP A 77 -10.39 20.95 -2.80
C ASP A 77 -9.38 20.59 -1.71
N PHE A 78 -8.21 21.18 -1.77
CA PHE A 78 -7.10 20.96 -0.82
C PHE A 78 -7.07 21.99 0.33
N SER A 79 -8.09 22.83 0.48
CA SER A 79 -8.15 23.91 1.50
C SER A 79 -8.06 23.40 2.95
N LYS A 80 -8.28 22.11 3.18
CA LYS A 80 -8.19 21.45 4.50
C LYS A 80 -6.89 20.69 4.73
N THR A 81 -5.92 20.87 3.85
CA THR A 81 -4.59 20.26 3.95
C THR A 81 -3.53 21.33 4.23
N THR A 82 -2.34 20.88 4.65
CA THR A 82 -1.13 21.72 4.79
C THR A 82 -0.25 21.66 3.54
N PHE A 83 -0.76 21.11 2.43
CA PHE A 83 0.00 20.94 1.19
C PHE A 83 0.44 22.28 0.59
N THR A 84 1.68 22.32 0.16
CA THR A 84 2.21 23.41 -0.64
C THR A 84 1.63 23.37 -2.06
N LYS A 85 1.82 24.43 -2.83
CA LYS A 85 1.45 24.43 -4.25
C LYS A 85 2.20 23.35 -5.04
N GLY A 86 3.44 23.05 -4.64
CA GLY A 86 4.25 21.97 -5.23
C GLY A 86 3.64 20.60 -4.97
N ASP A 87 3.21 20.33 -3.74
CA ASP A 87 2.55 19.06 -3.39
C ASP A 87 1.27 18.87 -4.20
N ILE A 88 0.43 19.91 -4.27
CA ILE A 88 -0.82 19.86 -5.04
C ILE A 88 -0.54 19.62 -6.53
N ALA A 89 0.45 20.32 -7.09
CA ALA A 89 0.85 20.11 -8.48
C ALA A 89 1.35 18.67 -8.70
N GLY A 90 2.15 18.13 -7.78
CA GLY A 90 2.63 16.75 -7.82
C GLY A 90 1.50 15.71 -7.76
N ILE A 91 0.46 15.97 -6.96
CA ILE A 91 -0.74 15.10 -6.86
C ILE A 91 -1.55 15.17 -8.16
N THR A 92 -1.83 16.37 -8.66
CA THR A 92 -2.73 16.57 -9.81
C THR A 92 -2.08 16.21 -11.15
N SER A 93 -0.75 16.21 -11.25
CA SER A 93 0.00 15.77 -12.43
C SER A 93 0.33 14.28 -12.46
N ALA A 94 0.20 13.58 -11.33
CA ALA A 94 0.45 12.15 -11.27
C ALA A 94 -0.64 11.36 -12.02
N PRO A 95 -0.31 10.16 -12.55
CA PRO A 95 -1.31 9.26 -13.08
C PRO A 95 -2.40 8.97 -12.04
N VAL A 96 -3.67 9.08 -12.42
CA VAL A 96 -4.79 8.92 -11.47
C VAL A 96 -4.79 7.56 -10.76
N ALA A 97 -4.28 6.51 -11.41
CA ALA A 97 -4.12 5.18 -10.81
C ALA A 97 -3.04 5.12 -9.72
N GLU A 98 -2.16 6.12 -9.65
CA GLU A 98 -1.13 6.25 -8.62
C GLU A 98 -1.55 7.16 -7.46
N ILE A 99 -2.83 7.55 -7.38
CA ILE A 99 -3.32 8.44 -6.32
C ILE A 99 -4.43 7.78 -5.53
N VAL A 100 -4.29 7.82 -4.22
CA VAL A 100 -5.34 7.54 -3.24
C VAL A 100 -5.54 8.81 -2.41
N LEU A 101 -6.78 9.26 -2.27
CA LEU A 101 -7.12 10.42 -1.45
C LEU A 101 -7.98 9.98 -0.27
N LYS A 102 -7.89 10.72 0.83
CA LYS A 102 -8.85 10.65 1.92
C LYS A 102 -9.57 11.98 2.00
N GLY A 103 -10.87 11.93 2.10
CA GLY A 103 -11.69 13.14 2.14
C GLY A 103 -13.18 12.84 2.12
N LYS A 104 -13.97 13.84 1.80
CA LYS A 104 -15.44 13.74 1.72
C LYS A 104 -16.00 14.63 0.63
N LEU A 105 -17.24 14.37 0.22
CA LEU A 105 -17.95 15.27 -0.70
C LEU A 105 -18.19 16.62 -0.04
N GLY A 106 -17.87 17.65 -0.77
CA GLY A 106 -18.14 19.04 -0.43
C GLY A 106 -19.43 19.57 -1.08
N PRO A 107 -19.66 20.88 -1.00
CA PRO A 107 -20.83 21.51 -1.61
C PRO A 107 -20.80 21.42 -3.14
N VAL A 108 -21.99 21.41 -3.74
CA VAL A 108 -22.16 21.51 -5.19
C VAL A 108 -21.74 22.91 -5.64
N GLN A 109 -20.90 22.97 -6.66
CA GLN A 109 -20.39 24.21 -7.23
C GLN A 109 -21.33 24.74 -8.33
N SER A 110 -21.67 26.01 -8.27
CA SER A 110 -22.60 26.64 -9.22
C SER A 110 -22.16 26.58 -10.68
N LYS A 111 -20.82 26.60 -10.93
CA LYS A 111 -20.27 26.57 -12.30
C LYS A 111 -20.38 25.20 -12.99
N THR A 112 -20.20 24.14 -12.24
CA THR A 112 -20.17 22.76 -12.78
C THR A 112 -21.41 21.96 -12.45
N ASN A 113 -22.22 22.42 -11.51
CA ASN A 113 -23.33 21.68 -10.90
C ASN A 113 -22.91 20.30 -10.35
N LEU A 114 -21.62 20.18 -9.97
CA LEU A 114 -21.02 18.99 -9.39
C LEU A 114 -20.44 19.33 -8.02
N PRO A 115 -20.41 18.37 -7.07
CA PRO A 115 -19.74 18.58 -5.79
C PRO A 115 -18.23 18.70 -5.98
N SER A 116 -17.56 19.38 -5.04
CA SER A 116 -16.11 19.23 -4.85
C SER A 116 -15.81 17.99 -4.04
N PHE A 117 -14.57 17.49 -4.10
CA PHE A 117 -14.06 16.52 -3.13
C PHE A 117 -13.06 17.23 -2.21
N ILE A 118 -13.43 17.38 -0.93
CA ILE A 118 -12.59 18.02 0.09
C ILE A 118 -11.56 17.02 0.56
N VAL A 119 -10.32 17.21 0.14
CA VAL A 119 -9.18 16.36 0.49
C VAL A 119 -8.69 16.68 1.90
N THR A 120 -8.40 15.68 2.70
CA THR A 120 -7.77 15.80 4.02
C THR A 120 -6.40 15.12 4.07
N GLU A 121 -6.20 14.05 3.31
CA GLU A 121 -4.92 13.36 3.16
C GLU A 121 -4.78 12.89 1.72
N ALA A 122 -3.54 12.78 1.24
CA ALA A 122 -3.23 12.22 -0.07
C ALA A 122 -2.09 11.20 0.05
N TYR A 123 -2.14 10.21 -0.82
CA TYR A 123 -1.15 9.14 -0.89
C TYR A 123 -0.76 8.95 -2.35
N ARG A 124 0.54 8.84 -2.63
CA ARG A 124 1.08 8.63 -3.96
C ARG A 124 1.70 7.25 -4.10
N GLY A 125 1.26 6.53 -5.12
CA GLY A 125 1.74 5.20 -5.46
C GLY A 125 3.16 5.21 -6.02
N LEU A 126 3.83 4.08 -5.87
CA LEU A 126 5.14 3.86 -6.49
C LEU A 126 5.01 3.95 -8.01
N PRO A 127 5.83 4.79 -8.69
CA PRO A 127 5.66 5.08 -10.11
C PRO A 127 5.75 3.85 -11.00
N GLY A 128 4.82 3.75 -11.95
CA GLY A 128 4.79 2.67 -12.93
C GLY A 128 4.53 1.28 -12.35
N VAL A 129 4.02 1.20 -11.11
CA VAL A 129 3.53 -0.04 -10.48
C VAL A 129 2.01 -0.05 -10.58
N THR A 130 1.44 -1.22 -10.84
CA THR A 130 -0.01 -1.41 -10.99
C THR A 130 -0.51 -2.47 -10.02
N TYR A 131 -1.79 -2.48 -9.77
CA TYR A 131 -2.45 -3.49 -8.95
C TYR A 131 -3.65 -4.09 -9.70
N ALA A 132 -4.01 -5.32 -9.34
CA ALA A 132 -5.11 -6.03 -9.97
C ALA A 132 -6.47 -5.40 -9.63
N ALA A 133 -7.42 -5.51 -10.52
CA ALA A 133 -8.81 -5.18 -10.23
C ALA A 133 -9.30 -6.05 -9.06
N GLY A 134 -9.94 -5.42 -8.07
CA GLY A 134 -10.40 -6.11 -6.87
C GLY A 134 -9.34 -6.27 -5.76
N ALA A 135 -8.13 -5.72 -5.92
CA ALA A 135 -7.18 -5.62 -4.83
C ALA A 135 -7.80 -4.88 -3.63
N GLN A 136 -7.52 -5.37 -2.42
CA GLN A 136 -7.98 -4.71 -1.21
C GLN A 136 -7.05 -3.55 -0.86
N PHE A 137 -7.62 -2.46 -0.40
CA PHE A 137 -6.86 -1.33 0.11
C PHE A 137 -6.76 -1.45 1.63
N LEU A 138 -5.53 -1.53 2.10
CA LEU A 138 -5.16 -1.85 3.48
C LEU A 138 -4.22 -0.76 4.03
N GLN A 139 -4.27 -0.52 5.33
CA GLN A 139 -3.32 0.37 6.01
C GLN A 139 -2.84 -0.29 7.29
N GLY A 140 -1.53 -0.24 7.57
CA GLY A 140 -0.97 -0.76 8.81
C GLY A 140 -1.65 -0.13 10.03
N ALA A 141 -1.93 -0.93 11.04
CA ALA A 141 -2.59 -0.47 12.28
C ALA A 141 -1.71 -0.69 13.51
N ASP A 142 -0.95 -1.75 13.53
CA ASP A 142 -0.04 -2.11 14.62
C ASP A 142 1.08 -2.97 14.03
N TYR A 143 2.33 -2.65 14.35
CA TYR A 143 3.50 -3.40 13.89
C TYR A 143 4.54 -3.51 14.99
N SER A 144 4.94 -4.75 15.29
CA SER A 144 5.95 -5.05 16.29
C SER A 144 6.75 -6.29 15.85
N PRO A 145 7.82 -6.13 15.06
CA PRO A 145 8.58 -7.25 14.47
C PRO A 145 9.30 -8.11 15.53
N ALA A 146 9.47 -7.57 16.73
CA ALA A 146 10.13 -8.28 17.86
C ALA A 146 9.11 -8.86 18.86
N ARG A 147 7.83 -8.97 18.49
CA ARG A 147 6.80 -9.50 19.39
C ARG A 147 7.12 -10.94 19.78
N GLN A 148 7.32 -11.16 21.08
CA GLN A 148 7.51 -12.51 21.61
C GLN A 148 6.16 -13.23 21.70
N CYS A 149 6.13 -14.46 21.24
CA CYS A 149 4.96 -15.34 21.36
C CYS A 149 5.38 -16.73 21.83
N PHE A 150 4.41 -17.48 22.41
CA PHE A 150 4.69 -18.82 22.94
C PHE A 150 4.90 -19.88 21.84
N ALA A 151 4.42 -19.63 20.62
CA ALA A 151 4.55 -20.56 19.49
C ALA A 151 4.60 -19.81 18.16
N ALA A 152 5.55 -20.19 17.29
CA ALA A 152 5.65 -19.64 15.94
C ALA A 152 4.51 -20.14 15.02
N PRO A 153 4.11 -19.33 14.02
CA PRO A 153 4.57 -17.97 13.73
C PRO A 153 3.96 -16.95 14.68
N CYS A 154 4.75 -15.90 15.04
CA CYS A 154 4.25 -14.76 15.79
C CYS A 154 3.59 -13.76 14.86
N GLU A 155 2.48 -13.15 15.30
CA GLU A 155 1.92 -12.00 14.58
C GLU A 155 2.85 -10.79 14.72
N GLU A 156 3.38 -10.29 13.61
CA GLU A 156 4.22 -9.10 13.59
C GLU A 156 3.40 -7.82 13.54
N GLY A 157 2.17 -7.90 13.01
CA GLY A 157 1.32 -6.73 12.93
C GLY A 157 -0.10 -7.00 12.51
N SER A 158 -0.84 -5.91 12.40
CA SER A 158 -2.20 -5.92 11.86
C SER A 158 -2.38 -4.84 10.80
N THR A 159 -3.37 -5.02 9.94
CA THR A 159 -3.76 -4.07 8.90
C THR A 159 -5.26 -3.88 8.90
N LYS A 160 -5.68 -2.64 8.71
CA LYS A 160 -7.09 -2.28 8.61
C LYS A 160 -7.50 -2.23 7.14
N LYS A 161 -8.57 -2.94 6.79
CA LYS A 161 -9.21 -2.78 5.49
C LYS A 161 -9.93 -1.44 5.45
N LEU A 162 -9.48 -0.53 4.59
CA LEU A 162 -9.96 0.86 4.54
C LEU A 162 -11.45 0.93 4.23
N ASN A 163 -12.12 1.96 4.73
CA ASN A 163 -13.56 2.20 4.64
C ASN A 163 -14.43 1.07 5.23
N THR A 164 -13.83 0.19 6.05
CA THR A 164 -14.54 -0.89 6.75
C THR A 164 -14.10 -0.98 8.21
N THR A 165 -14.70 -1.87 8.98
CA THR A 165 -14.30 -2.16 10.37
C THR A 165 -13.38 -3.39 10.46
N VAL A 166 -13.03 -4.02 9.33
CA VAL A 166 -12.27 -5.26 9.29
C VAL A 166 -10.79 -4.97 9.54
N THR A 167 -10.21 -5.69 10.48
CA THR A 167 -8.77 -5.74 10.77
C THR A 167 -8.27 -7.15 10.48
N LEU A 168 -7.10 -7.26 9.87
CA LEU A 168 -6.45 -8.52 9.51
C LEU A 168 -5.07 -8.55 10.17
N SER A 169 -4.72 -9.66 10.83
CA SER A 169 -3.37 -9.89 11.36
C SER A 169 -2.46 -10.47 10.29
N TYR A 170 -1.16 -10.19 10.39
CA TYR A 170 -0.13 -10.80 9.54
C TYR A 170 1.16 -11.10 10.34
N ASP A 171 1.93 -12.06 9.81
CA ASP A 171 3.20 -12.52 10.38
C ASP A 171 4.40 -12.03 9.56
N GLN A 172 4.16 -11.42 8.41
CA GLN A 172 5.18 -10.90 7.51
C GLN A 172 4.58 -9.92 6.52
N ILE A 173 5.41 -8.95 6.11
CA ILE A 173 5.11 -8.04 4.99
C ILE A 173 5.94 -8.49 3.78
N ASP A 174 5.31 -8.65 2.63
CA ASP A 174 5.96 -8.90 1.34
C ASP A 174 5.59 -7.76 0.37
N VAL A 175 6.57 -6.94 0.08
CA VAL A 175 6.45 -5.79 -0.84
C VAL A 175 7.19 -6.02 -2.16
N SER A 176 7.70 -7.23 -2.40
CA SER A 176 8.55 -7.54 -3.56
C SER A 176 7.86 -7.27 -4.91
N ALA A 177 6.56 -7.54 -5.01
CA ALA A 177 5.79 -7.29 -6.22
C ALA A 177 5.50 -5.80 -6.46
N ALA A 178 5.54 -4.96 -5.42
CA ALA A 178 5.34 -3.52 -5.50
C ALA A 178 6.65 -2.75 -5.81
N ALA A 179 7.81 -3.40 -5.74
CA ALA A 179 9.10 -2.76 -5.93
C ALA A 179 9.62 -2.92 -7.36
N LYS A 180 10.07 -1.83 -7.97
CA LYS A 180 10.89 -1.87 -9.19
C LYS A 180 12.35 -2.28 -8.81
N PRO A 181 13.15 -2.75 -9.77
CA PRO A 181 14.57 -3.04 -9.53
C PRO A 181 15.29 -1.85 -8.89
N PHE A 182 16.18 -2.14 -7.95
CA PHE A 182 16.99 -1.18 -7.19
C PHE A 182 16.20 -0.22 -6.26
N VAL A 183 14.90 -0.39 -6.10
CA VAL A 183 14.12 0.33 -5.08
C VAL A 183 14.33 -0.34 -3.73
N SER A 184 14.51 0.46 -2.67
CA SER A 184 14.71 -0.05 -1.31
C SER A 184 13.44 -0.73 -0.78
N LEU A 185 13.52 -2.05 -0.56
CA LEU A 185 12.44 -2.81 0.09
C LEU A 185 12.27 -2.40 1.55
N ASP A 186 13.36 -2.02 2.23
CA ASP A 186 13.33 -1.57 3.62
C ASP A 186 12.54 -0.28 3.77
N LEU A 187 12.72 0.68 2.84
CA LEU A 187 11.92 1.89 2.77
C LEU A 187 10.42 1.53 2.66
N ILE A 188 10.06 0.71 1.66
CA ILE A 188 8.65 0.37 1.41
C ILE A 188 8.05 -0.34 2.63
N THR A 189 8.77 -1.33 3.18
CA THR A 189 8.32 -2.10 4.35
C THR A 189 8.12 -1.20 5.57
N ALA A 190 9.05 -0.28 5.83
CA ALA A 190 8.96 0.65 6.96
C ALA A 190 7.76 1.59 6.82
N GLN A 191 7.46 2.08 5.61
CA GLN A 191 6.30 2.94 5.39
C GLN A 191 4.97 2.19 5.58
N VAL A 192 4.91 0.93 5.13
CA VAL A 192 3.74 0.05 5.38
C VAL A 192 3.58 -0.21 6.88
N ALA A 193 4.67 -0.56 7.56
CA ALA A 193 4.69 -0.88 8.98
C ALA A 193 4.30 0.31 9.89
N SER A 194 4.70 1.53 9.50
CA SER A 194 4.45 2.77 10.29
C SER A 194 3.08 3.41 10.03
N SER A 195 2.20 2.78 9.27
CA SER A 195 0.90 3.34 8.85
C SER A 195 1.00 4.60 7.96
N ASN A 196 2.18 4.91 7.46
CA ASN A 196 2.43 6.01 6.53
C ASN A 196 2.19 5.64 5.06
N ALA A 197 1.67 4.44 4.83
CA ALA A 197 1.33 3.98 3.49
C ALA A 197 -0.04 3.30 3.45
N VAL A 198 -0.66 3.37 2.29
CA VAL A 198 -1.79 2.53 1.89
C VAL A 198 -1.26 1.45 0.95
N VAL A 199 -1.69 0.22 1.16
CA VAL A 199 -1.33 -0.95 0.34
C VAL A 199 -2.52 -1.36 -0.49
N ALA A 200 -2.37 -1.49 -1.81
CA ALA A 200 -3.27 -2.28 -2.63
C ALA A 200 -2.71 -3.71 -2.73
N GLY A 201 -3.41 -4.67 -2.16
CA GLY A 201 -2.93 -6.05 -2.03
C GLY A 201 -3.89 -6.94 -1.27
N SER A 202 -3.35 -7.90 -0.53
CA SER A 202 -4.15 -8.84 0.28
C SER A 202 -3.31 -9.47 1.38
N VAL A 203 -3.97 -9.99 2.41
CA VAL A 203 -3.34 -10.93 3.35
C VAL A 203 -3.57 -12.33 2.83
N VAL A 204 -2.50 -13.06 2.54
CA VAL A 204 -2.55 -14.42 1.97
C VAL A 204 -2.01 -15.44 2.97
N THR A 205 -2.54 -16.65 2.89
CA THR A 205 -2.07 -17.77 3.69
C THR A 205 -0.86 -18.41 3.01
N GLY A 206 0.28 -18.36 3.67
CA GLY A 206 1.53 -18.96 3.22
C GLY A 206 1.73 -20.40 3.76
N ALA A 207 2.99 -20.84 3.77
CA ALA A 207 3.36 -22.15 4.27
C ALA A 207 3.06 -22.30 5.77
N LYS A 208 2.79 -23.55 6.20
CA LYS A 208 2.63 -23.88 7.62
C LYS A 208 3.99 -23.79 8.33
N VAL A 209 4.02 -23.02 9.43
CA VAL A 209 5.18 -22.87 10.30
C VAL A 209 4.73 -23.18 11.73
N GLY A 210 5.28 -24.20 12.35
CA GLY A 210 4.84 -24.63 13.67
C GLY A 210 3.37 -25.08 13.67
N VAL A 211 2.55 -24.41 14.47
CA VAL A 211 1.17 -24.81 14.75
C VAL A 211 0.15 -24.32 13.72
N ARG A 212 0.43 -23.25 12.98
CA ARG A 212 -0.50 -22.64 12.01
C ARG A 212 0.19 -22.22 10.71
N ALA A 213 -0.62 -21.91 9.70
CA ALA A 213 -0.13 -21.31 8.46
C ALA A 213 0.22 -19.83 8.67
N LYS A 214 1.30 -19.39 8.05
CA LYS A 214 1.77 -18.01 8.09
C LYS A 214 0.82 -17.10 7.31
N GLN A 215 0.49 -15.95 7.87
CA GLN A 215 -0.27 -14.90 7.19
C GLN A 215 0.70 -13.85 6.63
N ILE A 216 0.62 -13.55 5.35
CA ILE A 216 1.55 -12.66 4.66
C ILE A 216 0.76 -11.50 4.08
N LEU A 217 1.07 -10.27 4.51
CA LEU A 217 0.58 -9.07 3.85
C LEU A 217 1.37 -8.87 2.55
N THR A 218 0.76 -9.19 1.42
CA THR A 218 1.37 -9.07 0.09
C THR A 218 0.89 -7.80 -0.59
N ALA A 219 1.82 -6.90 -0.90
CA ALA A 219 1.56 -5.65 -1.59
C ALA A 219 1.77 -5.81 -3.10
N GLN A 220 0.79 -5.39 -3.89
CA GLN A 220 0.92 -5.22 -5.36
C GLN A 220 1.31 -3.77 -5.70
N GLN A 221 0.79 -2.80 -4.95
CA GLN A 221 1.14 -1.39 -5.03
C GLN A 221 1.16 -0.80 -3.61
N VAL A 222 2.08 0.13 -3.38
CA VAL A 222 2.17 0.87 -2.12
C VAL A 222 2.07 2.36 -2.40
N PHE A 223 1.19 3.05 -1.68
CA PHE A 223 0.95 4.48 -1.79
C PHE A 223 1.46 5.17 -0.53
N PHE A 224 2.48 5.98 -0.67
CA PHE A 224 3.09 6.72 0.45
C PHE A 224 2.28 7.98 0.77
N LYS A 225 2.10 8.25 2.05
CA LYS A 225 1.45 9.47 2.53
C LYS A 225 2.23 10.71 2.09
N LEU A 226 1.51 11.76 1.68
CA LEU A 226 2.06 13.06 1.35
C LEU A 226 1.70 14.10 2.44
N PRO A 227 2.56 15.11 2.66
CA PRO A 227 3.94 15.20 2.17
C PRO A 227 4.77 14.01 2.66
N SER A 228 5.93 13.79 2.06
CA SER A 228 6.77 12.61 2.36
C SER A 228 6.90 12.38 3.86
N PRO A 229 6.65 11.15 4.35
CA PRO A 229 6.73 10.82 5.78
C PRO A 229 8.16 10.58 6.26
N LEU A 230 9.17 10.84 5.44
CA LEU A 230 10.57 10.67 5.85
C LEU A 230 10.93 11.73 6.88
N GLY A 231 11.53 11.28 7.98
CA GLY A 231 12.06 12.15 9.02
C GLY A 231 13.34 12.86 8.59
N GLU A 232 13.75 13.85 9.37
CA GLU A 232 15.07 14.48 9.19
C GLU A 232 16.18 13.47 9.46
N CYS A 233 17.22 13.51 8.61
CA CYS A 233 18.38 12.67 8.80
C CYS A 233 19.25 13.17 9.95
N PRO A 234 19.76 12.27 10.81
CA PRO A 234 20.63 12.65 11.91
C PRO A 234 21.96 13.21 11.39
N VAL A 235 22.42 14.29 12.03
CA VAL A 235 23.71 14.90 11.72
C VAL A 235 24.78 14.30 12.66
N PHE A 236 25.84 13.74 12.09
CA PHE A 236 26.93 13.10 12.81
C PHE A 236 28.18 13.98 12.83
N LYS A 237 28.78 14.15 14.01
CA LYS A 237 30.16 14.68 14.15
C LYS A 237 31.12 13.48 14.07
N LEU A 238 31.79 13.34 12.95
CA LEU A 238 32.64 12.17 12.69
C LEU A 238 34.12 12.57 12.80
N ALA A 239 34.93 11.72 13.46
CA ALA A 239 36.37 11.80 13.37
C ALA A 239 36.84 11.44 11.95
N ALA A 240 37.94 12.00 11.50
CA ALA A 240 38.55 11.66 10.22
C ALA A 240 38.98 10.17 10.24
N CYS A 241 38.89 9.54 9.08
CA CYS A 241 39.44 8.20 8.93
C CYS A 241 40.97 8.22 8.97
N PRO A 242 41.61 7.11 9.38
CA PRO A 242 43.07 6.90 9.23
C PRO A 242 43.49 7.14 7.78
N GLU A 243 44.79 7.47 7.61
CA GLU A 243 45.38 7.66 6.28
C GLU A 243 45.16 6.44 5.38
N GLY A 244 44.78 6.67 4.14
CA GLY A 244 44.47 5.63 3.15
C GLY A 244 43.14 4.92 3.35
N GLN A 245 42.31 5.35 4.32
CA GLN A 245 40.98 4.80 4.54
C GLN A 245 39.89 5.82 4.21
N VAL A 246 38.72 5.32 3.83
CA VAL A 246 37.53 6.10 3.49
C VAL A 246 36.36 5.65 4.36
N ARG A 247 35.54 6.62 4.84
CA ARG A 247 34.31 6.34 5.58
C ARG A 247 33.26 5.72 4.66
N THR A 248 32.73 4.60 5.09
CA THR A 248 31.55 3.99 4.45
C THR A 248 30.26 4.38 5.16
N TYR A 249 29.18 4.20 4.46
CA TYR A 249 27.82 4.48 4.95
C TYR A 249 26.92 3.30 4.67
N THR A 250 25.96 3.09 5.55
CA THR A 250 24.76 2.30 5.29
C THR A 250 23.59 3.24 5.07
N ARG A 251 22.50 2.74 4.54
CA ARG A 251 21.30 3.53 4.33
C ARG A 251 20.15 2.91 5.10
N ASP A 252 19.46 3.72 5.89
CA ASP A 252 18.32 3.25 6.66
C ASP A 252 17.00 3.31 5.86
N ALA A 253 15.90 2.91 6.50
CA ALA A 253 14.57 2.93 5.91
C ALA A 253 14.02 4.34 5.65
N ASN A 254 14.62 5.40 6.22
CA ASN A 254 14.30 6.79 5.95
C ASN A 254 15.22 7.40 4.88
N LEU A 255 15.97 6.57 4.18
CA LEU A 255 16.95 6.94 3.16
C LEU A 255 18.14 7.74 3.70
N CYS A 256 18.31 7.83 5.02
CA CYS A 256 19.42 8.51 5.64
C CYS A 256 20.71 7.72 5.53
N GLN A 257 21.80 8.40 5.19
CA GLN A 257 23.13 7.82 5.20
C GLN A 257 23.67 7.77 6.62
N LEU A 258 23.76 6.58 7.19
CA LEU A 258 24.32 6.35 8.52
C LEU A 258 25.80 5.99 8.40
N PRO A 259 26.69 6.69 9.12
CA PRO A 259 28.12 6.40 9.06
C PRO A 259 28.38 4.98 9.60
N SER A 260 29.22 4.27 8.88
CA SER A 260 29.72 2.94 9.25
C SER A 260 31.20 3.01 9.59
N GLU A 261 31.99 2.13 9.08
CA GLU A 261 33.42 1.99 9.38
C GLU A 261 34.34 2.73 8.38
N CYS A 262 35.58 2.94 8.76
CA CYS A 262 36.62 3.36 7.85
C CYS A 262 37.29 2.13 7.23
N VAL A 263 37.31 2.05 5.91
CA VAL A 263 37.84 0.90 5.18
C VAL A 263 38.87 1.33 4.13
N THR A 264 39.84 0.48 3.82
CA THR A 264 40.73 0.71 2.70
C THR A 264 39.99 0.50 1.40
N PRO A 265 39.98 1.48 0.45
CA PRO A 265 39.38 1.31 -0.84
C PRO A 265 39.92 0.10 -1.60
N GLY A 266 39.01 -0.65 -2.22
CA GLY A 266 39.35 -1.81 -3.02
C GLY A 266 38.84 -1.71 -4.46
N MET A 267 38.94 -2.82 -5.18
CA MET A 267 38.37 -2.85 -6.55
C MET A 267 36.87 -2.96 -6.50
N CYS A 268 36.19 -2.12 -7.29
CA CYS A 268 34.75 -2.05 -7.39
C CYS A 268 34.25 -2.48 -8.75
N THR A 269 33.15 -3.21 -8.77
CA THR A 269 32.38 -3.41 -10.01
C THR A 269 31.51 -2.17 -10.23
N MET A 270 31.68 -1.50 -11.37
CA MET A 270 30.88 -0.30 -11.70
C MET A 270 29.57 -0.70 -12.38
N MET A 271 28.59 -1.13 -11.60
CA MET A 271 27.22 -1.29 -12.08
C MET A 271 26.39 -0.09 -11.63
N ILE A 272 26.08 0.79 -12.56
CA ILE A 272 25.19 1.94 -12.31
C ILE A 272 23.80 1.54 -12.81
N PRO A 273 22.77 1.50 -11.94
CA PRO A 273 21.42 1.17 -12.38
C PRO A 273 20.81 2.27 -13.24
N ALA A 274 20.06 1.90 -14.27
CA ALA A 274 19.15 2.81 -14.94
C ALA A 274 17.83 2.82 -14.17
N CYS A 275 17.53 3.92 -13.48
CA CYS A 275 16.27 4.05 -12.79
C CYS A 275 15.10 4.25 -13.76
N SER A 276 13.98 3.61 -13.47
CA SER A 276 12.73 3.79 -14.21
C SER A 276 12.20 5.21 -14.07
N GLU A 277 11.32 5.62 -14.98
CA GLU A 277 10.62 6.91 -14.90
C GLU A 277 9.92 7.08 -13.55
N GLY A 278 9.99 8.29 -12.99
CA GLY A 278 9.46 8.61 -11.66
C GLY A 278 10.39 8.25 -10.50
N TYR A 279 11.60 7.74 -10.78
CA TYR A 279 12.62 7.45 -9.77
C TYR A 279 13.89 8.27 -10.03
N THR A 280 14.54 8.67 -8.95
CA THR A 280 15.82 9.38 -8.96
C THR A 280 16.92 8.49 -8.40
N MET A 281 18.06 8.43 -9.07
CA MET A 281 19.20 7.67 -8.59
C MET A 281 19.85 8.38 -7.41
N SER A 282 20.00 7.64 -6.31
CA SER A 282 20.80 8.02 -5.15
C SER A 282 22.07 7.17 -5.10
N SER A 283 23.17 7.77 -4.64
CA SER A 283 24.46 7.09 -4.54
C SER A 283 25.15 7.42 -3.23
N TRP A 284 25.84 6.45 -2.65
CA TRP A 284 26.65 6.62 -1.45
C TRP A 284 27.83 5.65 -1.46
N THR A 285 28.87 5.94 -0.68
CA THR A 285 30.00 5.04 -0.49
C THR A 285 29.67 3.98 0.54
N GLY A 286 29.72 2.71 0.18
CA GLY A 286 29.32 1.62 1.08
C GLY A 286 30.14 0.34 0.92
N GLY A 287 29.86 -0.62 1.81
CA GLY A 287 30.47 -1.95 1.80
C GLY A 287 31.96 -1.96 2.16
N LYS A 288 32.53 -3.15 2.26
CA LYS A 288 33.88 -3.41 2.77
C LYS A 288 35.05 -2.86 1.92
N PHE A 289 34.77 -2.39 0.69
CA PHE A 289 35.76 -1.84 -0.23
C PHE A 289 35.52 -0.36 -0.56
N ALA A 290 34.64 0.33 0.18
CA ALA A 290 34.23 1.69 -0.11
C ALA A 290 33.70 1.91 -1.54
N CYS A 291 33.00 0.93 -2.08
CA CYS A 291 32.43 1.02 -3.42
C CYS A 291 31.16 1.89 -3.44
N ALA A 292 30.91 2.55 -4.58
CA ALA A 292 29.64 3.25 -4.77
C ALA A 292 28.48 2.23 -4.74
N GLN A 293 27.52 2.51 -3.89
CA GLN A 293 26.22 1.83 -3.84
C GLN A 293 25.17 2.73 -4.50
N HIS A 294 24.19 2.13 -5.13
CA HIS A 294 23.16 2.86 -5.86
C HIS A 294 21.78 2.32 -5.51
N ALA A 295 20.80 3.23 -5.45
CA ALA A 295 19.38 2.90 -5.35
C ALA A 295 18.55 3.83 -6.23
N CYS A 296 17.36 3.38 -6.60
CA CYS A 296 16.36 4.17 -7.30
C CYS A 296 15.25 4.56 -6.30
N ASP A 297 15.22 5.83 -5.91
CA ASP A 297 14.22 6.33 -4.96
C ASP A 297 13.05 6.98 -5.68
N PRO A 298 11.80 6.79 -5.25
CA PRO A 298 10.68 7.52 -5.83
C PRO A 298 10.92 9.03 -5.74
N SER A 299 10.89 9.72 -6.88
CA SER A 299 11.29 11.14 -6.94
C SER A 299 10.46 12.04 -6.01
N PHE A 300 9.19 11.71 -5.80
CA PHE A 300 8.30 12.46 -4.90
C PHE A 300 8.63 12.31 -3.41
N VAL A 301 9.45 11.30 -3.05
CA VAL A 301 9.91 11.09 -1.67
C VAL A 301 11.08 12.01 -1.34
N LEU A 302 11.88 12.37 -2.34
CA LEU A 302 13.09 13.21 -2.21
C LEU A 302 12.81 14.71 -2.37
N ALA A 303 11.59 15.10 -2.72
CA ALA A 303 11.22 16.48 -3.07
C ALA A 303 11.03 17.42 -1.86
N ASN A 304 11.61 17.12 -0.69
CA ASN A 304 11.55 17.97 0.51
C ASN A 304 12.81 18.81 0.68
#